data_a00240fbd348f751dec247a9610898e5
#
_entry.id   a00240fbd348f751dec247a9610898e5
#
_cell.length_a   1.000
_cell.length_b   1.000
_cell.length_c   1.000
_cell.angle_alpha   90.00
_cell.angle_beta   90.00
_cell.angle_gamma   90.00
#
_symmetry.space_group_name_H-M   'P 1'
#
loop_
_entity.id
_entity.type
_entity.pdbx_description
1 polymer ?
#
loop_
_entity_poly.entity_id
_entity_poly.type
_entity_poly.pdbx_seq_one_letter_code
_entity_poly.pdbx_strand_id
1 'polypeptide(L)'
;LRSGFTNQTHYLAQRAGFHYWTHQPNRSVGGVASSANGLLSRLEPVRTADHSLPGRIKGRGVLLAHFGDDRQGLTVAVAHLSLGAKSRHAQLSFIAEVLQDHPNALLMGDFNCLPDQPEMEVLYRNTGLRPPECQVPTFPSWKPARAIDHILVSGDLKCLGTRAVAAAFSDHLALAMEVEVPETALRS
;
A
#
# COMPACT_ATOMS: atom_id res chain seq x y z
N LEU A 1 -12.18 9.16 19.45
CA LEU A 1 -12.48 8.95 18.02
C LEU A 1 -12.02 10.19 17.27
N ARG A 2 -10.85 10.12 16.59
CA ARG A 2 -10.22 11.28 15.91
C ARG A 2 -11.01 11.76 14.67
N SER A 3 -11.96 10.97 14.16
CA SER A 3 -12.68 11.25 12.91
C SER A 3 -14.17 11.58 13.07
N GLY A 4 -14.69 11.69 14.29
CA GLY A 4 -16.08 12.08 14.53
C GLY A 4 -17.13 11.25 13.77
N PHE A 5 -16.93 9.92 13.67
CA PHE A 5 -17.77 8.97 12.92
C PHE A 5 -17.78 9.14 11.39
N THR A 6 -16.96 10.03 10.83
CA THR A 6 -16.87 10.23 9.38
C THR A 6 -15.90 9.23 8.76
N ASN A 7 -16.25 8.67 7.58
CA ASN A 7 -15.31 7.91 6.77
C ASN A 7 -14.22 8.85 6.26
N GLN A 8 -13.01 8.73 6.82
CA GLN A 8 -11.89 9.62 6.49
C GLN A 8 -11.49 9.53 5.02
N THR A 9 -11.53 8.33 4.42
CA THR A 9 -11.20 8.13 3.01
C THR A 9 -12.16 8.91 2.11
N HIS A 10 -13.47 8.80 2.36
CA HIS A 10 -14.48 9.56 1.64
C HIS A 10 -14.32 11.08 1.82
N TYR A 11 -14.13 11.53 3.05
CA TYR A 11 -13.92 12.95 3.35
C TYR A 11 -12.69 13.51 2.61
N LEU A 12 -11.58 12.78 2.62
CA LEU A 12 -10.36 13.18 1.91
C LEU A 12 -10.57 13.18 0.39
N ALA A 13 -11.26 12.17 -0.16
CA ALA A 13 -11.57 12.11 -1.58
C ALA A 13 -12.33 13.36 -2.04
N GLN A 14 -13.38 13.72 -1.33
CA GLN A 14 -14.18 14.92 -1.65
C GLN A 14 -13.35 16.20 -1.56
N ARG A 15 -12.55 16.37 -0.50
CA ARG A 15 -11.76 17.59 -0.28
C ARG A 15 -10.60 17.74 -1.26
N ALA A 16 -10.00 16.64 -1.70
CA ALA A 16 -8.85 16.63 -2.61
C ALA A 16 -9.24 16.43 -4.09
N GLY A 17 -10.53 16.34 -4.42
CA GLY A 17 -11.01 16.21 -5.78
C GLY A 17 -10.69 14.87 -6.43
N PHE A 18 -10.66 13.79 -5.63
CA PHE A 18 -10.57 12.44 -6.14
C PHE A 18 -11.97 11.89 -6.44
N HIS A 19 -12.18 11.41 -7.66
CA HIS A 19 -13.47 10.89 -8.10
C HIS A 19 -13.72 9.46 -7.64
N TYR A 20 -12.66 8.67 -7.48
CA TYR A 20 -12.74 7.26 -7.07
C TYR A 20 -12.04 7.07 -5.74
N TRP A 21 -12.67 6.29 -4.89
CA TRP A 21 -12.11 5.92 -3.60
C TRP A 21 -12.64 4.57 -3.14
N THR A 22 -11.82 3.84 -2.42
CA THR A 22 -12.22 2.61 -1.75
C THR A 22 -11.53 2.51 -0.39
N HIS A 23 -12.10 1.72 0.51
CA HIS A 23 -11.52 1.50 1.81
C HIS A 23 -11.80 0.08 2.29
N GLN A 24 -10.84 -0.46 3.03
CA GLN A 24 -10.96 -1.75 3.71
C GLN A 24 -10.96 -1.50 5.22
N PRO A 25 -12.09 -1.69 5.93
CA PRO A 25 -12.09 -1.63 7.38
C PRO A 25 -11.30 -2.80 7.96
N ASN A 26 -10.17 -2.51 8.60
CA ASN A 26 -9.26 -3.55 9.10
C ASN A 26 -9.60 -4.00 10.52
N ARG A 27 -10.08 -3.08 11.36
CA ARG A 27 -10.42 -3.36 12.76
C ARG A 27 -11.63 -2.57 13.20
N SER A 28 -12.56 -3.24 13.88
CA SER A 28 -13.70 -2.59 14.54
C SER A 28 -13.57 -2.74 16.06
N VAL A 29 -13.83 -1.65 16.78
CA VAL A 29 -13.96 -1.63 18.25
C VAL A 29 -15.32 -1.04 18.56
N GLY A 30 -16.18 -1.80 19.27
CA GLY A 30 -17.55 -1.36 19.57
C GLY A 30 -18.40 -1.08 18.32
N GLY A 31 -18.20 -1.83 17.23
CA GLY A 31 -18.93 -1.65 15.98
C GLY A 31 -18.44 -0.50 15.09
N VAL A 32 -17.40 0.23 15.50
CA VAL A 32 -16.81 1.33 14.73
C VAL A 32 -15.43 0.91 14.23
N ALA A 33 -15.14 1.11 12.93
CA ALA A 33 -13.83 0.86 12.37
C ALA A 33 -12.78 1.77 13.04
N SER A 34 -11.73 1.18 13.62
CA SER A 34 -10.64 1.90 14.30
C SER A 34 -9.41 2.09 13.42
N SER A 35 -9.27 1.29 12.37
CA SER A 35 -8.23 1.43 11.34
C SER A 35 -8.75 0.87 10.02
N ALA A 36 -8.29 1.45 8.92
CA ALA A 36 -8.64 1.01 7.58
C ALA A 36 -7.49 1.33 6.61
N ASN A 37 -7.31 0.47 5.60
CA ASN A 37 -6.60 0.88 4.39
C ASN A 37 -7.55 1.71 3.54
N GLY A 38 -7.04 2.74 2.90
CA GLY A 38 -7.80 3.59 1.98
C GLY A 38 -7.01 3.85 0.71
N LEU A 39 -7.70 3.91 -0.42
CA LEU A 39 -7.13 4.28 -1.71
C LEU A 39 -8.00 5.35 -2.35
N LEU A 40 -7.35 6.39 -2.84
CA LEU A 40 -7.95 7.48 -3.61
C LEU A 40 -7.35 7.48 -5.01
N SER A 41 -8.17 7.61 -6.04
CA SER A 41 -7.71 7.62 -7.42
C SER A 41 -8.43 8.68 -8.27
N ARG A 42 -7.73 9.23 -9.25
CA ARG A 42 -8.33 10.02 -10.33
C ARG A 42 -8.75 9.15 -11.51
N LEU A 43 -8.13 7.97 -11.65
CA LEU A 43 -8.51 6.98 -12.63
C LEU A 43 -9.55 6.04 -12.03
N GLU A 44 -10.52 5.61 -12.85
CA GLU A 44 -11.49 4.60 -12.45
C GLU A 44 -10.85 3.22 -12.38
N PRO A 45 -10.88 2.54 -11.23
CA PRO A 45 -10.45 1.15 -11.20
C PRO A 45 -11.52 0.27 -11.86
N VAL A 46 -11.08 -0.64 -12.72
CA VAL A 46 -11.96 -1.65 -13.35
C VAL A 46 -12.47 -2.64 -12.30
N ARG A 47 -11.64 -2.93 -11.30
CA ARG A 47 -11.95 -3.88 -10.23
C ARG A 47 -11.25 -3.49 -8.93
N THR A 48 -11.92 -3.71 -7.81
CA THR A 48 -11.32 -3.63 -6.48
C THR A 48 -11.54 -4.94 -5.73
N ALA A 49 -10.58 -5.30 -4.88
CA ALA A 49 -10.68 -6.45 -4.00
C ALA A 49 -10.04 -6.13 -2.64
N ASP A 50 -10.50 -6.79 -1.61
CA ASP A 50 -9.88 -6.72 -0.30
C ASP A 50 -9.67 -8.13 0.28
N HIS A 51 -8.55 -8.31 0.97
CA HIS A 51 -8.23 -9.56 1.63
C HIS A 51 -7.76 -9.32 3.05
N SER A 52 -8.27 -10.12 3.97
CA SER A 52 -7.75 -10.15 5.34
C SER A 52 -6.38 -10.81 5.36
N LEU A 53 -5.41 -10.17 6.00
CA LEU A 53 -4.06 -10.73 6.13
C LEU A 53 -3.96 -11.70 7.32
N PRO A 54 -3.19 -12.79 7.18
CA PRO A 54 -2.97 -13.74 8.27
C PRO A 54 -2.23 -13.08 9.45
N GLY A 55 -2.40 -13.63 10.65
CA GLY A 55 -1.66 -13.19 11.83
C GLY A 55 -2.41 -13.39 13.15
N ARG A 56 -1.66 -13.29 14.27
CA ARG A 56 -2.24 -13.42 15.62
C ARG A 56 -3.19 -12.27 15.98
N ILE A 57 -2.89 -11.08 15.50
CA ILE A 57 -3.72 -9.89 15.71
C ILE A 57 -4.58 -9.71 14.47
N LYS A 58 -5.89 -9.90 14.61
CA LYS A 58 -6.85 -9.63 13.54
C LYS A 58 -6.91 -8.14 13.21
N GLY A 59 -7.31 -7.82 11.98
CA GLY A 59 -7.52 -6.45 11.55
C GLY A 59 -6.32 -5.86 10.82
N ARG A 60 -5.62 -6.68 10.04
CA ARG A 60 -4.72 -6.27 8.98
C ARG A 60 -5.27 -6.78 7.66
N GLY A 61 -5.08 -6.03 6.59
CA GLY A 61 -5.57 -6.37 5.27
C GLY A 61 -4.71 -5.81 4.16
N VAL A 62 -4.94 -6.31 2.95
CA VAL A 62 -4.46 -5.72 1.70
C VAL A 62 -5.66 -5.34 0.84
N LEU A 63 -5.68 -4.09 0.39
CA LEU A 63 -6.68 -3.53 -0.50
C LEU A 63 -6.07 -3.39 -1.89
N LEU A 64 -6.75 -3.90 -2.92
CA LEU A 64 -6.31 -3.86 -4.30
C LEU A 64 -7.25 -3.00 -5.14
N ALA A 65 -6.67 -2.28 -6.09
CA ALA A 65 -7.38 -1.63 -7.19
C ALA A 65 -6.66 -1.97 -8.50
N HIS A 66 -7.41 -2.46 -9.48
CA HIS A 66 -6.92 -2.85 -10.79
C HIS A 66 -7.40 -1.86 -11.85
N PHE A 67 -6.51 -1.45 -12.73
CA PHE A 67 -6.72 -0.48 -13.81
C PHE A 67 -6.28 -1.08 -15.14
N GLY A 68 -7.00 -0.79 -16.23
CA GLY A 68 -6.70 -1.32 -17.56
C GLY A 68 -7.20 -2.75 -17.77
N ASP A 69 -6.59 -3.48 -18.69
CA ASP A 69 -7.00 -4.85 -19.01
C ASP A 69 -6.60 -5.87 -17.93
N ASP A 70 -7.25 -7.05 -17.96
CA ASP A 70 -7.06 -8.09 -16.95
C ASP A 70 -5.66 -8.73 -16.94
N ARG A 71 -4.89 -8.65 -18.03
CA ARG A 71 -3.62 -9.35 -18.18
C ARG A 71 -2.40 -8.46 -17.97
N GLN A 72 -2.46 -7.25 -18.50
CA GLN A 72 -1.33 -6.30 -18.51
C GLN A 72 -1.62 -5.04 -17.70
N GLY A 73 -2.82 -4.94 -17.12
CA GLY A 73 -3.26 -3.78 -16.36
C GLY A 73 -2.41 -3.53 -15.12
N LEU A 74 -2.49 -2.29 -14.63
CA LEU A 74 -1.84 -1.88 -13.39
C LEU A 74 -2.64 -2.35 -12.17
N THR A 75 -2.00 -3.06 -11.25
CA THR A 75 -2.58 -3.39 -9.94
C THR A 75 -1.90 -2.58 -8.84
N VAL A 76 -2.68 -1.78 -8.14
CA VAL A 76 -2.22 -1.03 -6.96
C VAL A 76 -2.72 -1.72 -5.71
N ALA A 77 -1.80 -2.12 -4.83
CA ALA A 77 -2.08 -2.77 -3.55
C ALA A 77 -1.65 -1.86 -2.39
N VAL A 78 -2.50 -1.77 -1.37
CA VAL A 78 -2.24 -1.00 -0.14
C VAL A 78 -2.31 -1.92 1.05
N ALA A 79 -1.27 -1.97 1.87
CA ALA A 79 -1.22 -2.81 3.07
C ALA A 79 -0.63 -2.07 4.28
N HIS A 80 -1.06 -2.46 5.47
CA HIS A 80 -0.40 -2.08 6.71
C HIS A 80 -0.07 -3.34 7.50
N LEU A 81 1.21 -3.69 7.59
CA LEU A 81 1.69 -4.94 8.15
C LEU A 81 1.81 -4.91 9.69
N SER A 82 1.95 -6.08 10.26
CA SER A 82 2.13 -6.27 11.70
C SER A 82 3.52 -5.84 12.18
N LEU A 83 3.65 -5.52 13.48
CA LEU A 83 4.93 -5.15 14.09
C LEU A 83 5.91 -6.32 14.23
N GLY A 84 5.44 -7.55 14.33
CA GLY A 84 6.28 -8.74 14.57
C GLY A 84 6.71 -9.44 13.29
N ALA A 85 8.00 -9.75 13.14
CA ALA A 85 8.60 -10.35 11.93
C ALA A 85 7.90 -11.64 11.47
N LYS A 86 7.55 -12.55 12.40
CA LYS A 86 6.82 -13.80 12.04
C LYS A 86 5.45 -13.53 11.42
N SER A 87 4.71 -12.53 11.93
CA SER A 87 3.42 -12.15 11.35
C SER A 87 3.60 -11.46 10.02
N ARG A 88 4.61 -10.58 9.87
CA ARG A 88 4.95 -9.94 8.60
C ARG A 88 5.33 -10.96 7.53
N HIS A 89 6.15 -11.95 7.87
CA HIS A 89 6.50 -13.01 6.92
C HIS A 89 5.26 -13.74 6.37
N ALA A 90 4.33 -14.14 7.23
CA ALA A 90 3.08 -14.77 6.79
C ALA A 90 2.21 -13.82 5.94
N GLN A 91 2.17 -12.53 6.30
CA GLN A 91 1.43 -11.51 5.57
C GLN A 91 2.04 -11.23 4.19
N LEU A 92 3.37 -11.14 4.12
CA LEU A 92 4.10 -10.93 2.87
C LEU A 92 4.01 -12.16 1.94
N SER A 93 4.03 -13.39 2.51
CA SER A 93 3.77 -14.61 1.74
C SER A 93 2.39 -14.59 1.10
N PHE A 94 1.36 -14.23 1.86
CA PHE A 94 -0.01 -14.11 1.35
C PHE A 94 -0.13 -13.01 0.28
N ILE A 95 0.49 -11.84 0.49
CA ILE A 95 0.50 -10.76 -0.50
C ILE A 95 1.21 -11.22 -1.78
N ALA A 96 2.30 -11.99 -1.65
CA ALA A 96 3.00 -12.55 -2.80
C ALA A 96 2.10 -13.50 -3.61
N GLU A 97 1.34 -14.38 -2.96
CA GLU A 97 0.36 -15.25 -3.61
C GLU A 97 -0.73 -14.45 -4.35
N VAL A 98 -1.20 -13.36 -3.74
CA VAL A 98 -2.21 -12.49 -4.37
C VAL A 98 -1.66 -11.74 -5.58
N LEU A 99 -0.39 -11.35 -5.56
CA LEU A 99 0.23 -10.50 -6.60
C LEU A 99 1.01 -11.29 -7.66
N GLN A 100 1.19 -12.60 -7.52
CA GLN A 100 2.02 -13.41 -8.43
C GLN A 100 1.61 -13.32 -9.91
N ASP A 101 0.31 -13.20 -10.18
CA ASP A 101 -0.25 -13.13 -11.53
C ASP A 101 -0.48 -11.69 -12.04
N HIS A 102 0.05 -10.69 -11.30
CA HIS A 102 -0.06 -9.27 -11.65
C HIS A 102 1.30 -8.73 -12.13
N PRO A 103 1.57 -8.71 -13.46
CA PRO A 103 2.88 -8.32 -13.98
C PRO A 103 3.24 -6.88 -13.68
N ASN A 104 2.26 -5.97 -13.68
CA ASN A 104 2.43 -4.57 -13.37
C ASN A 104 1.78 -4.26 -12.02
N ALA A 105 2.51 -4.53 -10.93
CA ALA A 105 2.05 -4.31 -9.58
C ALA A 105 2.80 -3.16 -8.90
N LEU A 106 2.05 -2.37 -8.13
CA LEU A 106 2.55 -1.38 -7.20
C LEU A 106 2.01 -1.73 -5.82
N LEU A 107 2.91 -2.03 -4.87
CA LEU A 107 2.55 -2.33 -3.49
C LEU A 107 3.05 -1.23 -2.58
N MET A 108 2.16 -0.60 -1.81
CA MET A 108 2.51 0.51 -0.92
C MET A 108 1.91 0.39 0.47
N GLY A 109 2.54 1.04 1.44
CA GLY A 109 2.04 1.17 2.81
C GLY A 109 3.11 1.11 3.88
N ASP A 110 2.67 1.03 5.14
CA ASP A 110 3.52 0.83 6.30
C ASP A 110 3.80 -0.66 6.52
N PHE A 111 5.02 -1.08 6.25
CA PHE A 111 5.43 -2.49 6.38
C PHE A 111 6.01 -2.80 7.77
N ASN A 112 6.24 -1.80 8.59
CA ASN A 112 6.85 -1.94 9.90
C ASN A 112 8.22 -2.65 9.90
N CYS A 113 8.91 -2.70 8.76
CA CYS A 113 10.24 -3.27 8.60
C CYS A 113 11.05 -2.52 7.53
N LEU A 114 12.35 -2.65 7.57
CA LEU A 114 13.24 -2.16 6.52
C LEU A 114 13.16 -3.07 5.29
N PRO A 115 13.50 -2.57 4.10
CA PRO A 115 13.35 -3.33 2.85
C PRO A 115 14.32 -4.50 2.71
N ASP A 116 15.39 -4.54 3.50
CA ASP A 116 16.42 -5.58 3.54
C ASP A 116 16.18 -6.64 4.63
N GLN A 117 15.06 -6.58 5.34
CA GLN A 117 14.74 -7.57 6.37
C GLN A 117 14.41 -8.93 5.74
N PRO A 118 14.78 -10.06 6.40
CA PRO A 118 14.63 -11.41 5.85
C PRO A 118 13.19 -11.75 5.43
N GLU A 119 12.19 -11.22 6.11
CA GLU A 119 10.79 -11.45 5.76
C GLU A 119 10.36 -10.82 4.44
N MET A 120 11.10 -9.82 3.91
CA MET A 120 10.83 -9.19 2.61
C MET A 120 11.24 -10.09 1.44
N GLU A 121 12.19 -10.99 1.64
CA GLU A 121 12.70 -11.92 0.62
C GLU A 121 11.58 -12.74 -0.04
N VAL A 122 10.60 -13.22 0.74
CA VAL A 122 9.48 -14.02 0.19
C VAL A 122 8.67 -13.22 -0.84
N LEU A 123 8.50 -11.93 -0.60
CA LEU A 123 7.81 -11.04 -1.53
C LEU A 123 8.62 -10.86 -2.82
N TYR A 124 9.89 -10.50 -2.71
CA TYR A 124 10.76 -10.26 -3.87
C TYR A 124 10.98 -11.49 -4.73
N ARG A 125 11.08 -12.69 -4.13
CA ARG A 125 11.29 -13.96 -4.86
C ARG A 125 10.05 -14.46 -5.58
N ASN A 126 8.87 -14.19 -5.05
CA ASN A 126 7.63 -14.78 -5.57
C ASN A 126 6.78 -13.80 -6.38
N THR A 127 7.25 -12.56 -6.52
CA THR A 127 6.61 -11.53 -7.36
C THR A 127 7.65 -10.82 -8.20
N GLY A 128 7.21 -10.00 -9.15
CA GLY A 128 8.10 -9.08 -9.87
C GLY A 128 8.46 -7.82 -9.10
N LEU A 129 8.01 -7.66 -7.85
CA LEU A 129 8.31 -6.47 -7.05
C LEU A 129 9.80 -6.39 -6.73
N ARG A 130 10.34 -5.18 -6.81
CA ARG A 130 11.77 -4.91 -6.58
C ARG A 130 11.98 -4.15 -5.28
N PRO A 131 13.11 -4.41 -4.59
CA PRO A 131 13.55 -3.55 -3.48
C PRO A 131 13.64 -2.09 -3.94
N PRO A 132 13.38 -1.10 -3.08
CA PRO A 132 13.52 0.30 -3.43
C PRO A 132 14.99 0.63 -3.71
N GLU A 133 15.26 1.42 -4.76
CA GLU A 133 16.63 1.84 -5.12
C GLU A 133 17.29 2.69 -4.04
N CYS A 134 16.48 3.44 -3.28
CA CYS A 134 16.95 4.20 -2.13
C CYS A 134 15.98 4.04 -0.95
N GLN A 135 16.55 4.00 0.24
CA GLN A 135 15.76 3.99 1.48
C GLN A 135 15.47 5.43 1.89
N VAL A 136 14.19 5.80 1.92
CA VAL A 136 13.74 7.13 2.34
C VAL A 136 13.14 7.02 3.75
N PRO A 137 13.83 7.51 4.80
CA PRO A 137 13.29 7.47 6.16
C PRO A 137 12.02 8.30 6.30
N THR A 138 11.00 7.70 6.92
CA THR A 138 9.69 8.30 7.14
C THR A 138 9.31 8.37 8.62
N PHE A 139 9.91 7.54 9.46
CA PHE A 139 9.57 7.42 10.88
C PHE A 139 10.77 7.62 11.81
N PRO A 140 10.58 8.31 12.95
CA PRO A 140 9.44 9.15 13.28
C PRO A 140 9.50 10.50 12.53
N SER A 141 8.37 11.13 12.26
CA SER A 141 8.28 12.32 11.39
C SER A 141 9.10 13.52 11.87
N TRP A 142 9.33 13.66 13.18
CA TRP A 142 10.14 14.77 13.79
C TRP A 142 11.66 14.51 13.74
N LYS A 143 12.10 13.28 13.49
CA LYS A 143 13.51 12.92 13.30
C LYS A 143 13.57 11.60 12.48
N PRO A 144 13.35 11.66 11.17
CA PRO A 144 13.26 10.46 10.33
C PRO A 144 14.56 9.66 10.36
N ALA A 145 14.47 8.40 10.77
CA ALA A 145 15.60 7.49 10.89
C ALA A 145 15.32 6.07 10.38
N ARG A 146 14.05 5.72 10.15
CA ARG A 146 13.64 4.39 9.69
C ARG A 146 12.78 4.50 8.43
N ALA A 147 13.16 3.75 7.39
CA ALA A 147 12.40 3.60 6.15
C ALA A 147 11.49 2.35 6.26
N ILE A 148 10.35 2.50 6.91
CA ILE A 148 9.39 1.42 7.16
C ILE A 148 8.12 1.53 6.34
N ASP A 149 7.92 2.66 5.68
CA ASP A 149 6.92 2.87 4.65
C ASP A 149 7.55 2.62 3.28
N HIS A 150 6.87 1.85 2.44
CA HIS A 150 7.40 1.46 1.14
C HIS A 150 6.42 1.72 0.02
N ILE A 151 6.96 2.00 -1.16
CA ILE A 151 6.29 1.91 -2.46
C ILE A 151 7.19 1.05 -3.33
N LEU A 152 6.74 -0.17 -3.63
CA LEU A 152 7.44 -1.16 -4.43
C LEU A 152 6.76 -1.30 -5.78
N VAL A 153 7.54 -1.45 -6.84
CA VAL A 153 7.05 -1.58 -8.22
C VAL A 153 7.59 -2.84 -8.87
N SER A 154 6.81 -3.41 -9.79
CA SER A 154 7.17 -4.59 -10.57
C SER A 154 7.05 -4.36 -12.07
N GLY A 155 7.47 -5.35 -12.87
CA GLY A 155 7.31 -5.35 -14.32
C GLY A 155 8.03 -4.18 -15.00
N ASP A 156 7.33 -3.54 -15.94
CA ASP A 156 7.84 -2.41 -16.71
C ASP A 156 7.61 -1.05 -16.03
N LEU A 157 7.12 -1.05 -14.80
CA LEU A 157 6.99 0.17 -14.02
C LEU A 157 8.38 0.71 -13.66
N LYS A 158 8.64 1.99 -13.96
CA LYS A 158 9.93 2.63 -13.65
C LYS A 158 9.75 3.67 -12.55
N CYS A 159 10.50 3.55 -11.48
CA CYS A 159 10.62 4.60 -10.47
C CYS A 159 11.45 5.74 -11.03
N LEU A 160 10.87 6.93 -11.13
CA LEU A 160 11.57 8.15 -11.55
C LEU A 160 12.11 8.95 -10.38
N GLY A 161 11.60 8.71 -9.18
CA GLY A 161 12.07 9.34 -7.97
C GLY A 161 11.18 9.07 -6.77
N THR A 162 11.79 9.03 -5.59
CA THR A 162 11.11 8.81 -4.31
C THR A 162 11.53 9.86 -3.32
N ARG A 163 10.58 10.43 -2.55
CA ARG A 163 10.86 11.42 -1.52
C ARG A 163 9.88 11.33 -0.35
N ALA A 164 10.34 11.74 0.83
CA ALA A 164 9.46 11.99 1.96
C ALA A 164 8.89 13.41 1.87
N VAL A 165 7.62 13.54 2.24
CA VAL A 165 6.90 14.82 2.28
C VAL A 165 6.46 15.08 3.72
N ALA A 166 6.79 16.26 4.25
CA ALA A 166 6.40 16.65 5.60
C ALA A 166 4.87 16.70 5.73
N ALA A 167 4.35 16.00 6.75
CA ALA A 167 2.95 16.03 7.13
C ALA A 167 2.84 16.35 8.62
N ALA A 168 2.18 17.45 8.96
CA ALA A 168 2.09 17.94 10.33
C ALA A 168 1.14 17.14 11.24
N PHE A 169 0.50 16.09 10.71
CA PHE A 169 -0.62 15.40 11.37
C PHE A 169 -0.36 13.92 11.70
N SER A 170 0.85 13.43 11.38
CA SER A 170 1.23 12.04 11.55
C SER A 170 2.61 11.92 12.18
N ASP A 171 2.84 10.84 12.89
CA ASP A 171 4.15 10.39 13.36
C ASP A 171 5.01 9.77 12.23
N HIS A 172 4.43 9.56 11.04
CA HIS A 172 5.14 9.23 9.81
C HIS A 172 5.13 10.42 8.84
N LEU A 173 6.22 10.59 8.08
CA LEU A 173 6.21 11.43 6.88
C LEU A 173 5.46 10.70 5.76
N ALA A 174 4.79 11.45 4.89
CA ALA A 174 4.21 10.84 3.70
C ALA A 174 5.33 10.45 2.71
N LEU A 175 5.27 9.22 2.18
CA LEU A 175 6.16 8.77 1.11
C LEU A 175 5.50 9.05 -0.23
N ALA A 176 6.22 9.70 -1.13
CA ALA A 176 5.78 9.98 -2.50
C ALA A 176 6.76 9.39 -3.51
N MET A 177 6.23 8.76 -4.55
CA MET A 177 7.00 8.21 -5.66
C MET A 177 6.39 8.68 -6.98
N GLU A 178 7.24 9.02 -7.92
CA GLU A 178 6.89 9.23 -9.32
C GLU A 178 7.21 7.96 -10.10
N VAL A 179 6.20 7.43 -10.82
CA VAL A 179 6.30 6.16 -11.53
C VAL A 179 5.89 6.36 -12.98
N GLU A 180 6.75 5.94 -13.92
CA GLU A 180 6.38 5.80 -15.32
C GLU A 180 5.62 4.48 -15.50
N VAL A 181 4.38 4.58 -15.98
CA VAL A 181 3.49 3.45 -16.23
C VAL A 181 3.38 3.24 -17.73
N PRO A 182 3.60 2.01 -18.27
CA PRO A 182 3.41 1.73 -19.68
C PRO A 182 1.98 2.07 -20.13
N GLU A 183 1.83 2.68 -21.30
CA GLU A 183 0.49 3.01 -21.81
C GLU A 183 -0.41 1.77 -21.93
N THR A 184 0.16 0.62 -22.25
CA THR A 184 -0.56 -0.66 -22.33
C THR A 184 -1.19 -1.08 -21.01
N ALA A 185 -0.61 -0.68 -19.88
CA ALA A 185 -1.11 -1.04 -18.56
C ALA A 185 -2.33 -0.18 -18.09
N LEU A 186 -2.67 0.88 -18.83
CA LEU A 186 -3.80 1.77 -18.51
C LEU A 186 -4.91 1.75 -19.59
N ARG A 187 -4.71 1.00 -20.66
CA ARG A 187 -5.74 0.84 -21.71
C ARG A 187 -6.75 -0.21 -21.27
N SER A 188 -8.02 0.14 -21.34
CA SER A 188 -9.17 -0.77 -21.19
C SER A 188 -9.57 -1.39 -22.53
#